data_f4557cd2dd76a6c7b4ff7f76c2e3de58
#
_entry.id   f4557cd2dd76a6c7b4ff7f76c2e3de58
#
_cell.length_a   1.000
_cell.length_b   1.000
_cell.length_c   1.000
_cell.angle_alpha   90.00
_cell.angle_beta   90.00
_cell.angle_gamma   90.00
#
_symmetry.space_group_name_H-M   'P 1'
#
loop_
_entity.id
_entity.type
_entity.pdbx_description
1 polymer ?
#
loop_
_entity_poly.entity_id
_entity_poly.type
_entity_poly.pdbx_seq_one_letter_code
_entity_poly.pdbx_strand_id
1 'polypeptide(L)'
;RENPKADWFHWVDPKPDGLPPNNWLSFFGGLAWSWEPRRQQYYLHNFLPEQPNLNHANPQICDELNKIARFWFDRGVDGFRLDAVHTINGDIPPYKDNLADPNFVLGPLPQDKQPFFRQLHDVAQLNQPVIQKFSSAYRKIADEYEGDRFLMGEVDGDEGNAMNVSKTFSEPGRLHATYNFDLLEWSGLTVLELKEAISKAIEVFNGSGRLCFAFSNHDVPRSATRQLEPLGISVNKQDDLQLLLLQLETSLIGSTCVYQGEELGLGDVIDIPVNKMKDPWGINFYPEFLGRDTCRTPMVWDKKQSMGGFTSANQSWLPIAKAHLGKAGLDMANNNKSIYSKFSKFLKWRKKQPAMMQANIMSEVSGGSREIIFDRVSNYQNLRCKFDFEMVKAT
;
A
#
# COMPACT_ATOMS: atom_id res chain seq x y z
N ARG A 1 -6.56 -32.53 15.44
CA ARG A 1 -7.60 -31.95 16.30
C ARG A 1 -7.17 -31.83 17.77
N GLU A 2 -6.21 -32.64 18.21
CA GLU A 2 -5.73 -32.66 19.61
C GLU A 2 -4.62 -31.64 19.93
N ASN A 3 -4.10 -30.91 18.93
CA ASN A 3 -3.08 -29.90 19.16
C ASN A 3 -3.69 -28.72 19.95
N PRO A 4 -3.08 -28.26 21.08
CA PRO A 4 -3.59 -27.15 21.87
C PRO A 4 -3.71 -25.82 21.10
N LYS A 5 -3.03 -25.70 19.96
CA LYS A 5 -3.14 -24.56 19.04
C LYS A 5 -4.08 -24.84 17.86
N ALA A 6 -4.90 -25.90 17.90
CA ALA A 6 -5.80 -26.25 16.80
C ALA A 6 -6.75 -25.11 16.45
N ASP A 7 -7.28 -24.40 17.47
CA ASP A 7 -8.24 -23.30 17.30
C ASP A 7 -7.60 -21.92 17.03
N TRP A 8 -6.29 -21.92 16.77
CA TRP A 8 -5.58 -20.71 16.38
C TRP A 8 -5.87 -20.29 14.92
N PHE A 9 -6.46 -21.22 14.14
CA PHE A 9 -6.83 -21.01 12.75
C PHE A 9 -8.31 -21.30 12.56
N HIS A 10 -8.90 -20.77 11.49
CA HIS A 10 -10.29 -21.03 11.14
C HIS A 10 -10.41 -22.37 10.44
N TRP A 11 -11.06 -23.34 11.09
CA TRP A 11 -11.35 -24.67 10.58
C TRP A 11 -12.85 -24.90 10.50
N VAL A 12 -13.33 -25.44 9.39
CA VAL A 12 -14.74 -25.68 9.14
C VAL A 12 -14.96 -27.05 8.53
N ASP A 13 -15.97 -27.78 9.02
CA ASP A 13 -16.39 -29.02 8.40
C ASP A 13 -16.98 -28.76 7.00
N PRO A 14 -16.84 -29.69 6.05
CA PRO A 14 -17.43 -29.54 4.73
C PRO A 14 -18.97 -29.50 4.83
N LYS A 15 -19.60 -28.89 3.81
CA LYS A 15 -21.05 -29.04 3.61
C LYS A 15 -21.41 -30.52 3.38
N PRO A 16 -22.70 -30.92 3.47
CA PRO A 16 -23.12 -32.30 3.22
C PRO A 16 -22.74 -32.85 1.83
N ASP A 17 -22.56 -31.97 0.86
CA ASP A 17 -22.10 -32.29 -0.49
C ASP A 17 -20.56 -32.31 -0.64
N GLY A 18 -19.83 -32.09 0.44
CA GLY A 18 -18.37 -32.07 0.47
C GLY A 18 -17.75 -30.72 0.08
N LEU A 19 -18.55 -29.71 -0.26
CA LEU A 19 -18.07 -28.39 -0.67
C LEU A 19 -17.62 -27.54 0.52
N PRO A 20 -16.82 -26.47 0.26
CA PRO A 20 -16.43 -25.51 1.29
C PRO A 20 -17.64 -24.74 1.86
N PRO A 21 -17.48 -24.08 3.03
CA PRO A 21 -18.60 -23.46 3.74
C PRO A 21 -19.29 -22.33 2.96
N ASN A 22 -18.56 -21.65 2.08
CA ASN A 22 -19.08 -20.54 1.26
C ASN A 22 -18.24 -20.36 -0.01
N ASN A 23 -18.56 -19.33 -0.79
CA ASN A 23 -17.93 -19.00 -2.08
C ASN A 23 -16.78 -18.00 -1.99
N TRP A 24 -16.20 -17.76 -0.81
CA TRP A 24 -15.14 -16.77 -0.65
C TRP A 24 -13.92 -17.09 -1.51
N LEU A 25 -13.34 -16.04 -2.09
CA LEU A 25 -12.16 -16.14 -2.95
C LEU A 25 -10.93 -15.58 -2.24
N SER A 26 -9.78 -16.16 -2.58
CA SER A 26 -8.47 -15.65 -2.19
C SER A 26 -8.10 -14.42 -3.03
N PHE A 27 -7.40 -13.46 -2.44
CA PHE A 27 -6.86 -12.30 -3.15
C PHE A 27 -5.92 -12.67 -4.30
N PHE A 28 -5.25 -13.84 -4.21
CA PHE A 28 -4.33 -14.30 -5.24
C PHE A 28 -4.98 -15.30 -6.23
N GLY A 29 -6.29 -15.40 -6.20
CA GLY A 29 -7.05 -16.28 -7.08
C GLY A 29 -7.38 -17.63 -6.46
N GLY A 30 -8.44 -18.24 -6.94
CA GLY A 30 -8.98 -19.48 -6.39
C GLY A 30 -9.85 -19.27 -5.15
N LEU A 31 -10.22 -20.36 -4.50
CA LEU A 31 -11.06 -20.34 -3.30
C LEU A 31 -10.21 -19.91 -2.08
N ALA A 32 -10.84 -19.20 -1.13
CA ALA A 32 -10.22 -18.86 0.16
C ALA A 32 -10.21 -20.05 1.15
N TRP A 33 -10.68 -21.20 0.74
CA TRP A 33 -10.78 -22.39 1.55
C TRP A 33 -9.99 -23.55 0.94
N SER A 34 -9.03 -24.11 1.69
CA SER A 34 -8.27 -25.29 1.30
C SER A 34 -8.59 -26.48 2.17
N TRP A 35 -8.73 -27.64 1.54
CA TRP A 35 -9.01 -28.91 2.23
C TRP A 35 -7.75 -29.51 2.87
N GLU A 36 -7.81 -29.82 4.16
CA GLU A 36 -6.76 -30.59 4.85
C GLU A 36 -7.24 -32.04 5.10
N PRO A 37 -6.71 -33.03 4.35
CA PRO A 37 -7.23 -34.38 4.37
C PRO A 37 -7.02 -35.14 5.69
N ARG A 38 -5.95 -34.82 6.44
CA ARG A 38 -5.70 -35.46 7.76
C ARG A 38 -6.70 -34.98 8.80
N ARG A 39 -7.13 -33.71 8.66
CA ARG A 39 -8.08 -33.07 9.57
C ARG A 39 -9.52 -33.31 9.12
N GLN A 40 -9.72 -33.55 7.82
CA GLN A 40 -11.04 -33.64 7.17
C GLN A 40 -11.86 -32.36 7.39
N GLN A 41 -11.20 -31.21 7.22
CA GLN A 41 -11.79 -29.89 7.36
C GLN A 41 -11.19 -28.95 6.32
N TYR A 42 -11.90 -27.89 6.02
CA TYR A 42 -11.39 -26.72 5.31
C TYR A 42 -10.74 -25.73 6.28
N TYR A 43 -9.68 -25.07 5.84
CA TYR A 43 -9.13 -23.93 6.54
C TYR A 43 -9.19 -22.68 5.67
N LEU A 44 -9.40 -21.52 6.33
CA LEU A 44 -9.46 -20.21 5.68
C LEU A 44 -8.07 -19.68 5.39
N HIS A 45 -7.89 -19.11 4.19
CA HIS A 45 -6.75 -18.27 3.82
C HIS A 45 -7.20 -17.15 2.89
N ASN A 46 -7.10 -15.91 3.32
CA ASN A 46 -7.44 -14.75 2.47
C ASN A 46 -6.43 -14.57 1.33
N PHE A 47 -5.22 -15.06 1.50
CA PHE A 47 -4.10 -14.99 0.56
C PHE A 47 -3.72 -16.39 0.06
N LEU A 48 -2.45 -16.76 0.12
CA LEU A 48 -2.01 -18.08 -0.33
C LEU A 48 -2.47 -19.22 0.62
N PRO A 49 -2.66 -20.44 0.10
CA PRO A 49 -2.93 -21.61 0.95
C PRO A 49 -1.88 -21.83 2.05
N GLU A 50 -0.64 -21.39 1.82
CA GLU A 50 0.46 -21.44 2.80
C GLU A 50 0.35 -20.39 3.90
N GLN A 51 -0.64 -19.48 3.81
CA GLN A 51 -0.89 -18.38 4.74
C GLN A 51 -2.27 -18.56 5.42
N PRO A 52 -2.49 -19.59 6.25
CA PRO A 52 -3.78 -19.79 6.92
C PRO A 52 -4.11 -18.62 7.85
N ASN A 53 -5.34 -18.16 7.81
CA ASN A 53 -5.80 -17.05 8.62
C ASN A 53 -5.82 -17.40 10.11
N LEU A 54 -5.24 -16.52 10.93
CA LEU A 54 -5.36 -16.61 12.37
C LEU A 54 -6.77 -16.27 12.83
N ASN A 55 -7.28 -17.03 13.79
CA ASN A 55 -8.56 -16.79 14.43
C ASN A 55 -8.43 -15.76 15.56
N HIS A 56 -8.63 -14.49 15.28
CA HIS A 56 -8.51 -13.41 16.25
C HIS A 56 -9.68 -13.35 17.27
N ALA A 57 -10.69 -14.21 17.14
CA ALA A 57 -11.66 -14.44 18.22
C ALA A 57 -11.04 -15.25 19.37
N ASN A 58 -9.97 -15.99 19.12
CA ASN A 58 -9.23 -16.71 20.16
C ASN A 58 -8.33 -15.75 20.95
N PRO A 59 -8.58 -15.52 22.26
CA PRO A 59 -7.80 -14.59 23.05
C PRO A 59 -6.31 -14.95 23.16
N GLN A 60 -5.97 -16.24 23.08
CA GLN A 60 -4.56 -16.69 23.11
C GLN A 60 -3.75 -16.13 21.94
N ILE A 61 -4.37 -15.93 20.79
CA ILE A 61 -3.71 -15.32 19.62
C ILE A 61 -3.42 -13.86 19.90
N CYS A 62 -4.41 -13.11 20.40
CA CYS A 62 -4.22 -11.71 20.76
C CYS A 62 -3.11 -11.55 21.81
N ASP A 63 -3.07 -12.41 22.82
CA ASP A 63 -2.02 -12.40 23.84
C ASP A 63 -0.63 -12.70 23.24
N GLU A 64 -0.55 -13.65 22.32
CA GLU A 64 0.72 -13.99 21.69
C GLU A 64 1.22 -12.87 20.73
N LEU A 65 0.32 -12.29 19.95
CA LEU A 65 0.65 -11.14 19.10
C LEU A 65 1.09 -9.94 19.93
N ASN A 66 0.46 -9.70 21.07
CA ASN A 66 0.88 -8.66 22.01
C ASN A 66 2.30 -8.92 22.58
N LYS A 67 2.64 -10.17 22.88
CA LYS A 67 4.02 -10.55 23.28
C LYS A 67 5.03 -10.33 22.15
N ILE A 68 4.64 -10.64 20.91
CA ILE A 68 5.48 -10.40 19.73
C ILE A 68 5.75 -8.90 19.54
N ALA A 69 4.73 -8.04 19.73
CA ALA A 69 4.92 -6.61 19.67
C ALA A 69 5.93 -6.12 20.73
N ARG A 70 5.76 -6.55 21.98
CA ARG A 70 6.70 -6.22 23.07
C ARG A 70 8.11 -6.74 22.81
N PHE A 71 8.25 -7.97 22.32
CA PHE A 71 9.54 -8.55 21.96
C PHE A 71 10.36 -7.66 21.01
N TRP A 72 9.69 -7.02 20.04
CA TRP A 72 10.37 -6.13 19.11
C TRP A 72 10.60 -4.73 19.68
N PHE A 73 9.66 -4.18 20.42
CA PHE A 73 9.85 -2.91 21.12
C PHE A 73 10.99 -2.98 22.13
N ASP A 74 11.11 -4.08 22.90
CA ASP A 74 12.21 -4.33 23.83
C ASP A 74 13.58 -4.38 23.12
N ARG A 75 13.61 -4.62 21.82
CA ARG A 75 14.81 -4.60 20.98
C ARG A 75 15.07 -3.26 20.32
N GLY A 76 14.28 -2.25 20.64
CA GLY A 76 14.46 -0.89 20.15
C GLY A 76 13.81 -0.58 18.80
N VAL A 77 12.84 -1.38 18.34
CA VAL A 77 12.04 -1.02 17.17
C VAL A 77 11.17 0.19 17.50
N ASP A 78 11.15 1.20 16.63
CA ASP A 78 10.40 2.44 16.85
C ASP A 78 8.93 2.35 16.44
N GLY A 79 8.52 1.29 15.76
CA GLY A 79 7.13 1.11 15.37
C GLY A 79 6.91 -0.05 14.42
N PHE A 80 5.66 -0.19 13.96
CA PHE A 80 5.24 -1.23 13.03
C PHE A 80 4.41 -0.66 11.88
N ARG A 81 4.63 -1.19 10.70
CA ARG A 81 3.66 -1.20 9.61
C ARG A 81 2.88 -2.50 9.72
N LEU A 82 1.60 -2.40 9.94
CA LEU A 82 0.69 -3.55 10.07
C LEU A 82 0.13 -3.89 8.69
N ASP A 83 0.48 -5.07 8.22
CA ASP A 83 0.13 -5.58 6.91
C ASP A 83 -1.35 -5.96 6.83
N ALA A 84 -2.03 -5.56 5.76
CA ALA A 84 -3.40 -5.95 5.42
C ALA A 84 -4.34 -6.04 6.64
N VAL A 85 -4.24 -5.09 7.58
CA VAL A 85 -4.92 -5.17 8.88
C VAL A 85 -6.44 -5.21 8.75
N HIS A 86 -7.00 -4.70 7.66
CA HIS A 86 -8.43 -4.76 7.35
C HIS A 86 -8.94 -6.19 7.03
N THR A 87 -8.04 -7.14 6.80
CA THR A 87 -8.36 -8.55 6.52
C THR A 87 -8.34 -9.46 7.75
N ILE A 88 -8.11 -8.92 8.94
CA ILE A 88 -8.08 -9.68 10.18
C ILE A 88 -9.47 -10.22 10.49
N ASN A 89 -9.58 -11.55 10.62
CA ASN A 89 -10.83 -12.23 10.88
C ASN A 89 -10.98 -12.64 12.35
N GLY A 90 -12.16 -12.37 12.91
CA GLY A 90 -12.59 -12.86 14.21
C GLY A 90 -13.60 -13.99 14.06
N ASP A 91 -14.69 -13.94 14.87
CA ASP A 91 -15.84 -14.82 14.70
C ASP A 91 -16.57 -14.49 13.39
N ILE A 92 -16.64 -15.47 12.50
CA ILE A 92 -17.23 -15.31 11.15
C ILE A 92 -18.54 -16.11 10.94
N PRO A 93 -19.14 -16.77 11.92
CA PRO A 93 -20.42 -17.44 11.66
C PRO A 93 -21.62 -16.45 11.61
N PRO A 94 -22.59 -16.72 10.76
CA PRO A 94 -22.62 -17.79 9.75
C PRO A 94 -21.79 -17.39 8.53
N TYR A 95 -21.06 -18.34 7.98
CA TYR A 95 -20.26 -18.18 6.75
C TYR A 95 -21.19 -17.95 5.56
N LYS A 96 -21.60 -16.70 5.35
CA LYS A 96 -22.48 -16.34 4.22
C LYS A 96 -21.70 -16.29 2.93
N ASP A 97 -22.37 -16.67 1.84
CA ASP A 97 -21.83 -16.45 0.51
C ASP A 97 -21.72 -14.95 0.22
N ASN A 98 -20.67 -14.57 -0.52
CA ASN A 98 -20.54 -13.22 -1.06
C ASN A 98 -21.49 -13.06 -2.24
N LEU A 99 -22.08 -11.89 -2.35
CA LEU A 99 -22.87 -11.52 -3.51
C LEU A 99 -21.95 -11.09 -4.64
N ALA A 100 -22.29 -11.50 -5.86
CA ALA A 100 -21.59 -10.99 -7.03
C ALA A 100 -21.91 -9.50 -7.22
N ASP A 101 -20.89 -8.67 -7.35
CA ASP A 101 -21.04 -7.28 -7.73
C ASP A 101 -20.67 -7.11 -9.21
N PRO A 102 -21.63 -6.81 -10.08
CA PRO A 102 -21.37 -6.65 -11.51
C PRO A 102 -20.54 -5.41 -11.85
N ASN A 103 -20.43 -4.46 -10.92
CA ASN A 103 -19.69 -3.22 -11.11
C ASN A 103 -18.26 -3.29 -10.54
N PHE A 104 -17.96 -4.36 -9.81
CA PHE A 104 -16.64 -4.52 -9.21
C PHE A 104 -15.56 -4.73 -10.27
N VAL A 105 -14.54 -3.92 -10.21
CA VAL A 105 -13.35 -3.99 -11.07
C VAL A 105 -12.13 -4.17 -10.17
N LEU A 106 -11.49 -5.34 -10.21
CA LEU A 106 -10.26 -5.59 -9.48
C LEU A 106 -9.06 -5.11 -10.28
N GLY A 107 -8.46 -4.01 -9.85
CA GLY A 107 -7.18 -3.54 -10.38
C GLY A 107 -7.18 -3.38 -11.91
N PRO A 108 -6.06 -3.68 -12.58
CA PRO A 108 -5.87 -3.40 -14.00
C PRO A 108 -6.54 -4.42 -14.93
N LEU A 109 -7.24 -5.42 -14.41
CA LEU A 109 -7.89 -6.41 -15.26
C LEU A 109 -9.10 -5.79 -15.95
N PRO A 110 -9.22 -5.92 -17.29
CA PRO A 110 -10.40 -5.51 -18.02
C PRO A 110 -11.68 -6.14 -17.45
N GLN A 111 -12.77 -5.43 -17.47
CA GLN A 111 -14.03 -5.86 -16.86
C GLN A 111 -14.53 -7.22 -17.40
N ASP A 112 -14.27 -7.53 -18.66
CA ASP A 112 -14.60 -8.81 -19.30
C ASP A 112 -13.70 -9.97 -18.83
N LYS A 113 -12.56 -9.67 -18.20
CA LYS A 113 -11.59 -10.66 -17.67
C LYS A 113 -11.76 -10.93 -16.17
N GLN A 114 -12.79 -10.35 -15.53
CA GLN A 114 -12.99 -10.40 -14.09
C GLN A 114 -14.13 -11.29 -13.55
N PRO A 115 -14.62 -12.32 -14.25
CA PRO A 115 -15.82 -13.03 -13.81
C PRO A 115 -15.70 -13.70 -12.43
N PHE A 116 -14.50 -14.07 -12.04
CA PHE A 116 -14.25 -14.71 -10.74
C PHE A 116 -14.13 -13.72 -9.58
N PHE A 117 -13.74 -12.49 -9.83
CA PHE A 117 -13.50 -11.47 -8.81
C PHE A 117 -14.74 -10.70 -8.41
N ARG A 118 -15.80 -10.75 -9.20
CA ARG A 118 -17.10 -10.17 -8.87
C ARG A 118 -17.74 -10.75 -7.60
N GLN A 119 -17.20 -11.85 -7.09
CA GLN A 119 -17.62 -12.49 -5.83
C GLN A 119 -16.74 -12.14 -4.65
N LEU A 120 -15.69 -11.32 -4.84
CA LEU A 120 -14.74 -10.95 -3.80
C LEU A 120 -15.21 -9.81 -2.93
N HIS A 121 -16.17 -9.03 -3.36
CA HIS A 121 -16.67 -7.92 -2.58
C HIS A 121 -17.35 -8.43 -1.35
N ASP A 122 -16.58 -8.41 -0.27
CA ASP A 122 -17.07 -9.03 0.91
C ASP A 122 -16.92 -8.20 2.16
N VAL A 123 -18.05 -7.64 2.50
CA VAL A 123 -18.31 -7.05 3.80
C VAL A 123 -18.06 -8.04 4.95
N ALA A 124 -18.15 -9.36 4.71
CA ALA A 124 -18.00 -10.37 5.75
C ALA A 124 -16.54 -10.81 5.99
N GLN A 125 -15.64 -10.68 5.00
CA GLN A 125 -14.21 -10.99 5.13
C GLN A 125 -13.38 -9.82 5.63
N LEU A 126 -13.83 -8.58 5.39
CA LEU A 126 -13.06 -7.38 5.59
C LEU A 126 -13.64 -6.54 6.73
N ASN A 127 -12.79 -5.71 7.33
CA ASN A 127 -13.20 -4.66 8.27
C ASN A 127 -14.02 -5.15 9.48
N GLN A 128 -13.72 -6.35 9.96
CA GLN A 128 -14.40 -6.96 11.10
C GLN A 128 -14.23 -6.15 12.41
N PRO A 129 -15.23 -6.08 13.30
CA PRO A 129 -15.12 -5.33 14.57
C PRO A 129 -13.95 -5.74 15.46
N VAL A 130 -13.47 -6.99 15.36
CA VAL A 130 -12.30 -7.49 16.09
C VAL A 130 -11.04 -6.69 15.82
N ILE A 131 -10.91 -6.11 14.62
CA ILE A 131 -9.75 -5.33 14.20
C ILE A 131 -9.58 -4.08 15.04
N GLN A 132 -10.67 -3.45 15.45
CA GLN A 132 -10.64 -2.26 16.32
C GLN A 132 -10.06 -2.58 17.69
N LYS A 133 -10.39 -3.75 18.25
CA LYS A 133 -9.82 -4.25 19.51
C LYS A 133 -8.33 -4.50 19.37
N PHE A 134 -7.93 -5.14 18.27
CA PHE A 134 -6.53 -5.39 17.93
C PHE A 134 -5.74 -4.08 17.81
N SER A 135 -6.22 -3.13 17.02
CA SER A 135 -5.57 -1.82 16.81
C SER A 135 -5.39 -1.05 18.13
N SER A 136 -6.43 -1.05 18.99
CA SER A 136 -6.36 -0.41 20.29
C SER A 136 -5.40 -1.12 21.27
N ALA A 137 -5.30 -2.44 21.21
CA ALA A 137 -4.36 -3.20 22.03
C ALA A 137 -2.91 -2.90 21.64
N TYR A 138 -2.61 -2.86 20.34
CA TYR A 138 -1.29 -2.50 19.84
C TYR A 138 -0.91 -1.06 20.17
N ARG A 139 -1.89 -0.13 20.10
CA ARG A 139 -1.66 1.25 20.50
C ARG A 139 -1.32 1.37 21.97
N LYS A 140 -2.03 0.70 22.86
CA LYS A 140 -1.73 0.67 24.30
C LYS A 140 -0.31 0.16 24.56
N ILE A 141 0.10 -0.91 23.86
CA ILE A 141 1.47 -1.43 23.98
C ILE A 141 2.48 -0.39 23.55
N ALA A 142 2.27 0.25 22.40
CA ALA A 142 3.18 1.30 21.91
C ALA A 142 3.32 2.45 22.92
N ASP A 143 2.22 2.85 23.56
CA ASP A 143 2.17 3.93 24.54
C ASP A 143 2.84 3.55 25.90
N GLU A 144 3.16 2.27 26.15
CA GLU A 144 3.91 1.81 27.34
C GLU A 144 5.43 2.09 27.24
N TYR A 145 5.94 2.34 26.04
CA TYR A 145 7.37 2.53 25.80
C TYR A 145 7.72 4.01 25.75
N GLU A 146 8.90 4.35 26.31
CA GLU A 146 9.42 5.71 26.25
C GLU A 146 9.77 6.09 24.80
N GLY A 147 9.59 7.36 24.47
CA GLY A 147 9.80 7.93 23.15
C GLY A 147 8.59 7.73 22.22
N ASP A 148 8.72 8.29 21.03
CA ASP A 148 7.65 8.23 20.04
C ASP A 148 7.65 6.87 19.34
N ARG A 149 6.68 6.02 19.64
CA ARG A 149 6.41 4.78 18.91
C ARG A 149 5.35 5.02 17.85
N PHE A 150 5.52 4.44 16.67
CA PHE A 150 4.64 4.72 15.53
C PHE A 150 4.00 3.45 14.97
N LEU A 151 2.69 3.46 14.84
CA LEU A 151 1.91 2.36 14.27
C LEU A 151 1.21 2.85 13.01
N MET A 152 1.48 2.22 11.89
CA MET A 152 0.85 2.52 10.60
C MET A 152 0.14 1.29 10.07
N GLY A 153 -1.13 1.41 9.70
CA GLY A 153 -1.92 0.33 9.12
C GLY A 153 -1.98 0.42 7.60
N GLU A 154 -1.85 -0.72 6.97
CA GLU A 154 -2.35 -0.91 5.63
C GLU A 154 -3.82 -1.27 5.74
N VAL A 155 -4.66 -0.31 5.37
CA VAL A 155 -6.12 -0.40 5.51
C VAL A 155 -6.73 -0.03 4.19
N ASP A 156 -7.51 -0.93 3.64
CA ASP A 156 -8.34 -0.70 2.48
C ASP A 156 -9.82 -0.84 2.87
N GLY A 157 -10.70 -0.37 2.03
CA GLY A 157 -12.14 -0.45 2.22
C GLY A 157 -12.86 -0.63 0.90
N ASP A 158 -14.15 -0.83 0.98
CA ASP A 158 -15.00 -0.90 -0.20
C ASP A 158 -14.91 0.38 -1.03
N GLU A 159 -15.16 0.26 -2.32
CA GLU A 159 -15.15 1.35 -3.27
C GLU A 159 -15.94 2.57 -2.74
N GLY A 160 -15.29 3.71 -2.67
CA GLY A 160 -15.85 4.93 -2.10
C GLY A 160 -15.84 5.04 -0.57
N ASN A 161 -15.50 3.99 0.18
CA ASN A 161 -15.49 3.97 1.65
C ASN A 161 -14.10 3.81 2.29
N ALA A 162 -13.06 3.53 1.52
CA ALA A 162 -11.70 3.28 2.01
C ALA A 162 -11.20 4.37 2.97
N MET A 163 -11.50 5.63 2.66
CA MET A 163 -11.10 6.77 3.48
C MET A 163 -11.79 6.81 4.85
N ASN A 164 -13.09 6.49 4.94
CA ASN A 164 -13.82 6.42 6.20
C ASN A 164 -13.35 5.24 7.06
N VAL A 165 -13.07 4.11 6.43
CA VAL A 165 -12.47 2.95 7.09
C VAL A 165 -11.10 3.34 7.66
N SER A 166 -10.23 3.96 6.85
CA SER A 166 -8.92 4.46 7.27
C SER A 166 -9.00 5.43 8.46
N LYS A 167 -9.97 6.35 8.45
CA LYS A 167 -10.23 7.25 9.58
C LYS A 167 -10.57 6.46 10.84
N THR A 168 -11.47 5.47 10.73
CA THR A 168 -11.85 4.61 11.87
C THR A 168 -10.64 3.93 12.49
N PHE A 169 -9.66 3.49 11.70
CA PHE A 169 -8.44 2.86 12.20
C PHE A 169 -7.44 3.83 12.83
N SER A 170 -7.50 5.10 12.52
CA SER A 170 -6.57 6.13 13.01
C SER A 170 -7.19 7.11 14.01
N GLU A 171 -8.38 6.83 14.54
CA GLU A 171 -8.97 7.57 15.65
C GLU A 171 -8.08 7.54 16.91
N PRO A 172 -8.23 8.52 17.82
CA PRO A 172 -7.48 8.53 19.08
C PRO A 172 -7.56 7.20 19.85
N GLY A 173 -6.41 6.69 20.27
CA GLY A 173 -6.29 5.38 20.94
C GLY A 173 -6.25 4.17 20.00
N ARG A 174 -6.19 4.39 18.70
CA ARG A 174 -5.96 3.37 17.64
C ARG A 174 -4.62 3.62 16.95
N LEU A 175 -4.45 3.17 15.70
CA LEU A 175 -3.21 3.36 14.94
C LEU A 175 -2.89 4.85 14.81
N HIS A 176 -1.61 5.17 14.61
CA HIS A 176 -1.18 6.56 14.46
C HIS A 176 -1.47 7.10 13.05
N ALA A 177 -1.42 6.23 12.05
CA ALA A 177 -1.71 6.58 10.65
C ALA A 177 -2.18 5.37 9.85
N THR A 178 -2.78 5.63 8.70
CA THR A 178 -3.09 4.63 7.67
C THR A 178 -2.59 5.11 6.31
N TYR A 179 -2.33 4.19 5.38
CA TYR A 179 -2.03 4.54 3.99
C TYR A 179 -3.26 5.17 3.32
N ASN A 180 -3.00 6.12 2.44
CA ASN A 180 -4.00 6.63 1.50
C ASN A 180 -3.97 5.80 0.21
N PHE A 181 -4.89 4.85 0.08
CA PHE A 181 -5.01 3.98 -1.10
C PHE A 181 -5.58 4.71 -2.31
N ASP A 182 -6.34 5.81 -2.14
CA ASP A 182 -6.91 6.57 -3.27
C ASP A 182 -5.83 7.14 -4.22
N LEU A 183 -4.57 7.29 -3.76
CA LEU A 183 -3.44 7.68 -4.62
C LEU A 183 -2.68 6.50 -5.22
N LEU A 184 -3.00 5.27 -4.82
CA LEU A 184 -2.37 4.03 -5.27
C LEU A 184 -3.19 3.32 -6.35
N GLU A 185 -4.13 4.02 -7.01
CA GLU A 185 -4.97 3.47 -8.09
C GLU A 185 -4.10 2.86 -9.21
N TRP A 186 -4.41 1.61 -9.58
CA TRP A 186 -3.62 0.81 -10.52
C TRP A 186 -3.57 1.39 -11.94
N SER A 187 -4.67 1.95 -12.40
CA SER A 187 -4.79 2.60 -13.71
C SER A 187 -4.12 3.97 -13.77
N GLY A 188 -3.69 4.49 -12.63
CA GLY A 188 -3.28 5.87 -12.48
C GLY A 188 -4.47 6.82 -12.37
N LEU A 189 -4.19 8.09 -12.14
CA LEU A 189 -5.19 9.12 -11.87
C LEU A 189 -4.99 10.32 -12.79
N THR A 190 -6.07 10.86 -13.32
CA THR A 190 -6.11 12.17 -13.97
C THR A 190 -5.87 13.30 -12.94
N VAL A 191 -5.59 14.51 -13.42
CA VAL A 191 -5.44 15.68 -12.52
C VAL A 191 -6.71 15.95 -11.71
N LEU A 192 -7.89 15.68 -12.30
CA LEU A 192 -9.17 15.85 -11.60
C LEU A 192 -9.31 14.83 -10.46
N GLU A 193 -9.09 13.55 -10.73
CA GLU A 193 -9.15 12.48 -9.74
C GLU A 193 -8.10 12.67 -8.63
N LEU A 194 -6.90 13.13 -8.96
CA LEU A 194 -5.89 13.51 -7.94
C LEU A 194 -6.41 14.61 -7.01
N LYS A 195 -7.06 15.65 -7.56
CA LYS A 195 -7.66 16.73 -6.75
C LYS A 195 -8.76 16.20 -5.84
N GLU A 196 -9.64 15.36 -6.38
CA GLU A 196 -10.75 14.77 -5.63
C GLU A 196 -10.23 13.87 -4.50
N ALA A 197 -9.28 12.99 -4.78
CA ALA A 197 -8.67 12.11 -3.77
C ALA A 197 -7.98 12.90 -2.65
N ILE A 198 -7.22 13.94 -3.00
CA ILE A 198 -6.55 14.80 -2.01
C ILE A 198 -7.58 15.60 -1.20
N SER A 199 -8.60 16.17 -1.84
CA SER A 199 -9.65 16.96 -1.17
C SER A 199 -10.44 16.10 -0.19
N LYS A 200 -10.85 14.91 -0.61
CA LYS A 200 -11.55 13.93 0.22
C LYS A 200 -10.70 13.51 1.43
N ALA A 201 -9.41 13.24 1.21
CA ALA A 201 -8.49 12.92 2.29
C ALA A 201 -8.41 14.03 3.34
N ILE A 202 -8.30 15.29 2.91
CA ILE A 202 -8.25 16.45 3.82
C ILE A 202 -9.57 16.58 4.58
N GLU A 203 -10.71 16.47 3.90
CA GLU A 203 -12.03 16.57 4.51
C GLU A 203 -12.25 15.51 5.60
N VAL A 204 -11.99 14.24 5.25
CA VAL A 204 -12.21 13.11 6.16
C VAL A 204 -11.31 13.17 7.40
N PHE A 205 -10.07 13.62 7.24
CA PHE A 205 -9.09 13.70 8.34
C PHE A 205 -9.02 15.06 9.02
N ASN A 206 -9.90 15.97 8.71
CA ASN A 206 -9.91 17.32 9.28
C ASN A 206 -9.96 17.28 10.82
N GLY A 207 -8.81 17.49 11.44
CA GLY A 207 -8.62 17.56 12.88
C GLY A 207 -8.49 16.23 13.63
N SER A 208 -8.61 15.07 12.98
CA SER A 208 -8.45 13.76 13.64
C SER A 208 -7.78 12.73 12.73
N GLY A 209 -6.89 11.91 13.30
CA GLY A 209 -6.14 10.91 12.57
C GLY A 209 -4.98 11.48 11.75
N ARG A 210 -4.21 10.59 11.14
CA ARG A 210 -3.12 10.96 10.22
C ARG A 210 -3.16 10.05 9.01
N LEU A 211 -3.00 10.64 7.83
CA LEU A 211 -2.77 9.90 6.59
C LEU A 211 -1.30 9.76 6.31
N CYS A 212 -0.95 8.65 5.67
CA CYS A 212 0.32 8.46 5.01
C CYS A 212 0.07 8.43 3.50
N PHE A 213 0.48 9.48 2.81
CA PHE A 213 0.38 9.56 1.36
C PHE A 213 1.50 8.76 0.70
N ALA A 214 1.16 8.07 -0.37
CA ALA A 214 2.10 7.33 -1.20
C ALA A 214 1.57 7.28 -2.64
N PHE A 215 2.43 7.56 -3.63
CA PHE A 215 2.10 7.36 -5.04
C PHE A 215 2.54 6.00 -5.56
N SER A 216 3.43 5.32 -4.87
CA SER A 216 3.87 3.96 -5.18
C SER A 216 4.13 3.16 -3.92
N ASN A 217 4.00 1.85 -4.04
CA ASN A 217 4.46 0.89 -3.05
C ASN A 217 4.91 -0.40 -3.75
N HIS A 218 5.09 -1.46 -3.00
CA HIS A 218 5.48 -2.78 -3.54
C HIS A 218 4.30 -3.59 -4.10
N ASP A 219 3.09 -3.06 -4.05
CA ASP A 219 1.86 -3.75 -4.49
C ASP A 219 1.21 -3.12 -5.72
N VAL A 220 1.63 -1.94 -6.14
CA VAL A 220 1.10 -1.27 -7.34
C VAL A 220 2.24 -0.84 -8.29
N PRO A 221 1.96 -0.71 -9.59
CA PRO A 221 2.94 -0.21 -10.55
C PRO A 221 3.50 1.16 -10.12
N ARG A 222 4.76 1.41 -10.44
CA ARG A 222 5.44 2.65 -10.07
C ARG A 222 4.78 3.88 -10.68
N SER A 223 4.61 4.92 -9.89
CA SER A 223 3.99 6.18 -10.33
C SER A 223 4.68 6.80 -11.55
N ALA A 224 6.01 6.67 -11.65
CA ALA A 224 6.78 7.12 -12.80
C ALA A 224 6.32 6.53 -14.14
N THR A 225 5.74 5.33 -14.14
CA THR A 225 5.21 4.65 -15.33
C THR A 225 3.70 4.80 -15.41
N ARG A 226 3.02 4.45 -14.32
CA ARG A 226 1.57 4.38 -14.22
C ARG A 226 0.87 5.71 -14.51
N GLN A 227 1.46 6.82 -14.09
CA GLN A 227 0.84 8.15 -14.18
C GLN A 227 1.07 8.86 -15.52
N LEU A 228 1.86 8.29 -16.43
CA LEU A 228 2.16 8.96 -17.71
C LEU A 228 0.91 9.18 -18.57
N GLU A 229 0.18 8.10 -18.84
CA GLU A 229 -0.99 8.14 -19.71
C GLU A 229 -2.16 8.93 -19.12
N PRO A 230 -2.63 8.67 -17.88
CA PRO A 230 -3.75 9.42 -17.30
C PRO A 230 -3.48 10.92 -17.19
N LEU A 231 -2.22 11.30 -16.98
CA LEU A 231 -1.81 12.69 -16.95
C LEU A 231 -1.48 13.28 -18.32
N GLY A 232 -1.54 12.47 -19.39
CA GLY A 232 -1.21 12.92 -20.75
C GLY A 232 0.24 13.40 -20.91
N ILE A 233 1.17 12.76 -20.16
CA ILE A 233 2.58 13.16 -20.12
C ILE A 233 3.41 12.15 -20.95
N SER A 234 4.23 12.66 -21.80
CA SER A 234 5.09 11.88 -22.67
C SER A 234 6.24 11.22 -21.88
N VAL A 235 6.62 10.00 -22.27
CA VAL A 235 7.64 9.18 -21.58
C VAL A 235 9.00 9.87 -21.43
N ASN A 236 9.37 10.77 -22.34
CA ASN A 236 10.61 11.53 -22.22
C ASN A 236 10.62 12.56 -21.07
N LYS A 237 9.45 12.83 -20.46
CA LYS A 237 9.29 13.66 -19.25
C LYS A 237 9.07 12.83 -17.99
N GLN A 238 9.30 11.53 -18.03
CA GLN A 238 9.06 10.63 -16.89
C GLN A 238 9.78 11.09 -15.60
N ASP A 239 11.04 11.51 -15.69
CA ASP A 239 11.80 11.95 -14.52
C ASP A 239 11.28 13.29 -13.97
N ASP A 240 10.83 14.20 -14.82
CA ASP A 240 10.23 15.47 -14.39
C ASP A 240 8.86 15.22 -13.75
N LEU A 241 8.06 14.29 -14.29
CA LEU A 241 6.80 13.88 -13.69
C LEU A 241 7.04 13.24 -12.32
N GLN A 242 7.96 12.29 -12.20
CA GLN A 242 8.25 11.66 -10.91
C GLN A 242 8.72 12.69 -9.88
N LEU A 243 9.53 13.66 -10.26
CA LEU A 243 9.92 14.76 -9.37
C LEU A 243 8.71 15.58 -8.95
N LEU A 244 7.79 15.90 -9.88
CA LEU A 244 6.56 16.64 -9.59
C LEU A 244 5.68 15.89 -8.59
N LEU A 245 5.48 14.58 -8.77
CA LEU A 245 4.70 13.74 -7.86
C LEU A 245 5.33 13.65 -6.48
N LEU A 246 6.64 13.45 -6.38
CA LEU A 246 7.38 13.46 -5.10
C LEU A 246 7.26 14.80 -4.38
N GLN A 247 7.30 15.90 -5.11
CA GLN A 247 7.11 17.24 -4.54
C GLN A 247 5.65 17.45 -4.09
N LEU A 248 4.67 16.99 -4.87
CA LEU A 248 3.26 17.05 -4.50
C LEU A 248 3.00 16.28 -3.20
N GLU A 249 3.32 15.00 -3.19
CA GLU A 249 3.06 14.11 -2.06
C GLU A 249 3.74 14.62 -0.76
N THR A 250 4.99 15.07 -0.85
CA THR A 250 5.72 15.59 0.32
C THR A 250 5.31 17.03 0.72
N SER A 251 4.44 17.68 -0.06
CA SER A 251 3.86 18.98 0.28
C SER A 251 2.47 18.86 0.92
N LEU A 252 1.84 17.69 0.88
CA LEU A 252 0.54 17.45 1.52
C LEU A 252 0.66 17.47 3.05
N ILE A 253 -0.49 17.59 3.72
CA ILE A 253 -0.57 17.52 5.18
C ILE A 253 -0.64 16.05 5.61
N GLY A 254 0.24 15.62 6.49
CA GLY A 254 0.31 14.22 6.95
C GLY A 254 1.70 13.65 6.83
N SER A 255 1.78 12.33 6.85
CA SER A 255 3.02 11.57 6.62
C SER A 255 3.14 11.20 5.14
N THR A 256 4.34 10.88 4.70
CA THR A 256 4.63 10.46 3.33
C THR A 256 5.48 9.21 3.33
N CYS A 257 5.16 8.26 2.48
CA CYS A 257 5.92 7.03 2.30
C CYS A 257 6.43 6.95 0.86
N VAL A 258 7.65 7.40 0.64
CA VAL A 258 8.33 7.32 -0.66
C VAL A 258 8.78 5.88 -0.90
N TYR A 259 8.35 5.29 -2.00
CA TYR A 259 8.77 3.94 -2.37
C TYR A 259 10.20 3.96 -2.94
N GLN A 260 11.01 2.98 -2.53
CA GLN A 260 12.40 2.86 -2.99
C GLN A 260 12.49 2.91 -4.53
N GLY A 261 13.37 3.78 -5.04
CA GLY A 261 13.58 4.00 -6.46
C GLY A 261 12.78 5.14 -7.07
N GLU A 262 11.76 5.67 -6.39
CA GLU A 262 11.08 6.89 -6.83
C GLU A 262 12.03 8.07 -6.86
N GLU A 263 12.89 8.19 -5.86
CA GLU A 263 13.94 9.21 -5.78
C GLU A 263 14.98 9.12 -6.90
N LEU A 264 15.04 7.97 -7.58
CA LEU A 264 15.89 7.74 -8.75
C LEU A 264 15.11 7.84 -10.07
N GLY A 265 13.79 7.99 -10.02
CA GLY A 265 12.92 7.99 -11.20
C GLY A 265 12.79 6.61 -11.86
N LEU A 266 12.89 5.52 -11.08
CA LEU A 266 12.71 4.17 -11.61
C LEU A 266 11.27 3.94 -12.04
N GLY A 267 11.08 3.41 -13.25
CA GLY A 267 9.79 2.93 -13.74
C GLY A 267 9.60 1.44 -13.52
N ASP A 268 8.48 0.91 -14.01
CA ASP A 268 8.20 -0.53 -14.00
C ASP A 268 9.05 -1.27 -15.04
N VAL A 269 9.23 -2.57 -14.78
CA VAL A 269 9.92 -3.50 -15.68
C VAL A 269 8.90 -4.51 -16.19
N ILE A 270 8.43 -4.34 -17.40
CA ILE A 270 7.35 -5.14 -17.99
C ILE A 270 7.83 -6.36 -18.80
N ASP A 271 9.13 -6.47 -19.05
CA ASP A 271 9.75 -7.52 -19.87
C ASP A 271 10.38 -8.65 -19.04
N ILE A 272 9.82 -8.92 -17.86
CA ILE A 272 10.27 -10.02 -17.02
C ILE A 272 9.85 -11.36 -17.66
N PRO A 273 10.81 -12.28 -17.95
CA PRO A 273 10.47 -13.59 -18.50
C PRO A 273 9.57 -14.37 -17.53
N VAL A 274 8.54 -15.05 -18.04
CA VAL A 274 7.55 -15.80 -17.23
C VAL A 274 8.21 -16.78 -16.25
N ASN A 275 9.25 -17.48 -16.69
CA ASN A 275 10.01 -18.43 -15.86
C ASN A 275 10.88 -17.75 -14.79
N LYS A 276 10.90 -16.41 -14.74
CA LYS A 276 11.58 -15.59 -13.72
C LYS A 276 10.60 -14.88 -12.79
N MET A 277 9.32 -14.90 -13.09
CA MET A 277 8.29 -14.33 -12.24
C MET A 277 8.27 -15.01 -10.86
N LYS A 278 7.96 -14.24 -9.84
CA LYS A 278 7.93 -14.67 -8.43
C LYS A 278 6.61 -14.37 -7.77
N ASP A 279 5.91 -13.33 -8.21
CA ASP A 279 4.62 -12.96 -7.64
C ASP A 279 3.55 -13.97 -8.04
N PRO A 280 2.94 -14.69 -7.05
CA PRO A 280 1.86 -15.63 -7.32
C PRO A 280 0.70 -15.02 -8.08
N TRP A 281 0.41 -13.75 -7.84
CA TRP A 281 -0.67 -13.04 -8.51
C TRP A 281 -0.39 -12.92 -10.01
N GLY A 282 0.80 -12.44 -10.38
CA GLY A 282 1.21 -12.38 -11.77
C GLY A 282 1.29 -13.75 -12.45
N ILE A 283 1.78 -14.78 -11.73
CA ILE A 283 1.87 -16.15 -12.27
C ILE A 283 0.47 -16.72 -12.57
N ASN A 284 -0.49 -16.50 -11.67
CA ASN A 284 -1.85 -17.03 -11.80
C ASN A 284 -2.66 -16.37 -12.91
N PHE A 285 -2.37 -15.09 -13.21
CA PHE A 285 -3.14 -14.29 -14.16
C PHE A 285 -2.39 -13.90 -15.44
N TYR A 286 -1.19 -14.47 -15.65
CA TYR A 286 -0.46 -14.25 -16.89
C TYR A 286 -1.23 -14.79 -18.11
N PRO A 287 -1.25 -14.13 -19.27
CA PRO A 287 -0.55 -12.88 -19.60
C PRO A 287 -1.35 -11.59 -19.32
N GLU A 288 -2.60 -11.69 -18.88
CA GLU A 288 -3.52 -10.56 -18.70
C GLU A 288 -3.04 -9.60 -17.61
N PHE A 289 -2.33 -10.11 -16.62
CA PHE A 289 -1.78 -9.35 -15.52
C PHE A 289 -0.37 -9.84 -15.17
N LEU A 290 0.59 -8.92 -15.15
CA LEU A 290 2.00 -9.24 -14.88
C LEU A 290 2.34 -9.31 -13.38
N GLY A 291 1.36 -9.04 -12.52
CA GLY A 291 1.57 -9.00 -11.08
C GLY A 291 2.44 -7.83 -10.64
N ARG A 292 2.99 -7.96 -9.44
CA ARG A 292 3.75 -6.93 -8.74
C ARG A 292 5.27 -7.01 -8.98
N ASP A 293 5.74 -8.02 -9.67
CA ASP A 293 7.18 -8.17 -9.96
C ASP A 293 7.72 -6.99 -10.76
N THR A 294 6.89 -6.35 -11.56
CA THR A 294 7.24 -5.18 -12.38
C THR A 294 7.81 -4.02 -11.56
N CYS A 295 7.28 -3.79 -10.36
CA CYS A 295 7.73 -2.74 -9.44
C CYS A 295 8.72 -3.24 -8.37
N ARG A 296 8.97 -4.57 -8.28
CA ARG A 296 9.78 -5.23 -7.25
C ARG A 296 11.18 -5.63 -7.70
N THR A 297 11.59 -5.23 -8.88
CA THR A 297 12.94 -5.52 -9.38
C THR A 297 14.01 -4.91 -8.49
N PRO A 298 15.20 -5.53 -8.39
CA PRO A 298 16.26 -5.08 -7.50
C PRO A 298 16.68 -3.64 -7.74
N MET A 299 16.94 -2.89 -6.66
CA MET A 299 17.57 -1.59 -6.72
C MET A 299 18.98 -1.70 -7.32
N VAL A 300 19.30 -0.80 -8.24
CA VAL A 300 20.65 -0.69 -8.82
C VAL A 300 21.42 0.39 -8.06
N TRP A 301 22.47 -0.01 -7.35
CA TRP A 301 23.30 0.89 -6.56
C TRP A 301 24.53 1.38 -7.29
N ASP A 302 25.20 0.47 -8.01
CA ASP A 302 26.41 0.76 -8.79
C ASP A 302 26.40 -0.04 -10.11
N LYS A 303 26.26 0.63 -11.24
CA LYS A 303 26.20 0.01 -12.56
C LYS A 303 27.48 -0.73 -12.95
N LYS A 304 28.61 -0.47 -12.29
CA LYS A 304 29.91 -1.11 -12.57
C LYS A 304 30.05 -2.47 -11.90
N GLN A 305 29.21 -2.76 -10.88
CA GLN A 305 29.25 -4.01 -10.17
C GLN A 305 28.32 -5.07 -10.78
N SER A 306 28.68 -6.33 -10.60
CA SER A 306 27.77 -7.43 -10.91
C SER A 306 26.43 -7.23 -10.23
N MET A 307 25.34 -7.65 -10.86
CA MET A 307 23.97 -7.48 -10.36
C MET A 307 23.66 -6.03 -9.93
N GLY A 308 24.28 -5.04 -10.58
CA GLY A 308 24.06 -3.63 -10.25
C GLY A 308 24.45 -3.24 -8.83
N GLY A 309 25.29 -4.00 -8.17
CA GLY A 309 25.67 -3.81 -6.77
C GLY A 309 24.57 -4.19 -5.76
N PHE A 310 23.49 -4.83 -6.21
CA PHE A 310 22.41 -5.28 -5.33
C PHE A 310 22.79 -6.50 -4.50
N THR A 311 23.50 -7.45 -5.10
CA THR A 311 23.97 -8.68 -4.45
C THR A 311 25.32 -9.12 -4.99
N SER A 312 26.10 -9.82 -4.17
CA SER A 312 27.33 -10.52 -4.57
C SER A 312 27.07 -11.90 -5.16
N ALA A 313 25.84 -12.40 -5.13
CA ALA A 313 25.47 -13.68 -5.74
C ALA A 313 25.48 -13.58 -7.28
N ASN A 314 25.55 -14.76 -7.94
CA ASN A 314 25.57 -14.84 -9.41
C ASN A 314 24.23 -14.47 -10.06
N GLN A 315 23.16 -14.43 -9.29
CA GLN A 315 21.82 -14.01 -9.73
C GLN A 315 21.06 -13.34 -8.59
N SER A 316 20.21 -12.39 -8.94
CA SER A 316 19.26 -11.76 -8.05
C SER A 316 17.92 -12.51 -8.04
N TRP A 317 17.04 -12.19 -7.10
CA TRP A 317 15.72 -12.83 -6.96
C TRP A 317 14.79 -12.57 -8.16
N LEU A 318 14.84 -11.36 -8.73
CA LEU A 318 14.27 -10.96 -10.01
C LEU A 318 15.39 -10.43 -10.91
N PRO A 319 15.20 -10.39 -12.23
CA PRO A 319 16.21 -9.85 -13.15
C PRO A 319 16.56 -8.38 -12.86
N ILE A 320 17.83 -8.02 -13.04
CA ILE A 320 18.25 -6.62 -13.05
C ILE A 320 17.76 -5.95 -14.32
N ALA A 321 16.96 -4.91 -14.19
CA ALA A 321 16.46 -4.16 -15.33
C ALA A 321 17.58 -3.33 -16.00
N LYS A 322 17.80 -3.51 -17.30
CA LYS A 322 18.79 -2.73 -18.05
C LYS A 322 18.52 -1.23 -18.00
N ALA A 323 17.23 -0.83 -18.07
CA ALA A 323 16.82 0.56 -17.95
C ALA A 323 17.21 1.20 -16.61
N HIS A 324 17.24 0.43 -15.53
CA HIS A 324 17.61 0.91 -14.21
C HIS A 324 19.12 1.11 -14.02
N LEU A 325 19.97 0.43 -14.83
CA LEU A 325 21.43 0.63 -14.77
C LEU A 325 21.84 2.07 -15.05
N GLY A 326 21.11 2.77 -15.92
CA GLY A 326 21.32 4.19 -16.21
C GLY A 326 20.94 5.15 -15.07
N LYS A 327 20.18 4.62 -14.08
CA LYS A 327 19.71 5.35 -12.91
C LYS A 327 20.26 4.79 -11.59
N ALA A 328 21.46 4.21 -11.65
CA ALA A 328 22.13 3.65 -10.46
C ALA A 328 22.31 4.70 -9.37
N GLY A 329 22.08 4.30 -8.11
CA GLY A 329 22.06 5.22 -6.97
C GLY A 329 23.33 6.09 -6.85
N LEU A 330 24.51 5.49 -7.03
CA LEU A 330 25.78 6.26 -7.00
C LEU A 330 25.90 7.28 -8.15
N ASP A 331 25.47 6.92 -9.37
CA ASP A 331 25.51 7.85 -10.49
C ASP A 331 24.52 9.00 -10.27
N MET A 332 23.32 8.70 -9.78
CA MET A 332 22.30 9.70 -9.49
C MET A 332 22.70 10.64 -8.35
N ALA A 333 23.33 10.12 -7.29
CA ALA A 333 23.83 10.93 -6.19
C ALA A 333 24.98 11.88 -6.60
N ASN A 334 25.83 11.47 -7.54
CA ASN A 334 26.95 12.26 -8.05
C ASN A 334 26.54 13.24 -9.18
N ASN A 335 25.32 13.16 -9.68
CA ASN A 335 24.81 14.05 -10.72
C ASN A 335 23.90 15.13 -10.12
N ASN A 336 24.38 16.38 -10.08
CA ASN A 336 23.63 17.51 -9.52
C ASN A 336 22.36 17.91 -10.28
N LYS A 337 22.15 17.36 -11.49
CA LYS A 337 20.95 17.55 -12.33
C LYS A 337 19.97 16.38 -12.24
N SER A 338 20.33 15.30 -11.55
CA SER A 338 19.48 14.14 -11.37
C SER A 338 18.20 14.46 -10.58
N ILE A 339 17.19 13.61 -10.73
CA ILE A 339 15.97 13.67 -9.91
C ILE A 339 16.32 13.56 -8.41
N TYR A 340 17.23 12.65 -8.04
CA TYR A 340 17.71 12.49 -6.67
C TYR A 340 18.26 13.79 -6.08
N SER A 341 19.16 14.46 -6.81
CA SER A 341 19.75 15.71 -6.36
C SER A 341 18.72 16.86 -6.27
N LYS A 342 17.79 16.94 -7.23
CA LYS A 342 16.71 17.92 -7.22
C LYS A 342 15.75 17.68 -6.03
N PHE A 343 15.34 16.44 -5.82
CA PHE A 343 14.45 16.08 -4.71
C PHE A 343 15.13 16.28 -3.35
N SER A 344 16.40 15.88 -3.21
CA SER A 344 17.19 16.14 -1.98
C SER A 344 17.26 17.63 -1.65
N LYS A 345 17.47 18.50 -2.66
CA LYS A 345 17.44 19.97 -2.47
C LYS A 345 16.07 20.46 -2.01
N PHE A 346 15.00 19.94 -2.62
CA PHE A 346 13.64 20.27 -2.23
C PHE A 346 13.34 19.85 -0.79
N LEU A 347 13.70 18.64 -0.36
CA LEU A 347 13.50 18.18 1.01
C LEU A 347 14.29 19.00 2.03
N LYS A 348 15.53 19.41 1.69
CA LYS A 348 16.34 20.32 2.55
C LYS A 348 15.69 21.70 2.67
N TRP A 349 15.09 22.23 1.61
CA TRP A 349 14.31 23.46 1.62
C TRP A 349 13.03 23.26 2.45
N ARG A 350 12.25 22.20 2.18
CA ARG A 350 11.02 21.87 2.91
C ARG A 350 11.20 21.85 4.42
N LYS A 351 12.25 21.19 4.90
CA LYS A 351 12.57 21.11 6.35
C LYS A 351 12.77 22.49 7.01
N LYS A 352 13.07 23.52 6.24
CA LYS A 352 13.27 24.89 6.74
C LYS A 352 11.98 25.74 6.68
N GLN A 353 10.88 25.21 6.11
CA GLN A 353 9.64 25.95 5.97
C GLN A 353 8.66 25.60 7.10
N PRO A 354 8.35 26.56 8.02
CA PRO A 354 7.36 26.31 9.07
C PRO A 354 6.01 25.84 8.53
N ALA A 355 5.54 26.41 7.42
CA ALA A 355 4.29 26.03 6.77
C ALA A 355 4.28 24.59 6.25
N MET A 356 5.44 23.98 5.98
CA MET A 356 5.55 22.60 5.55
C MET A 356 5.69 21.62 6.73
N MET A 357 6.29 22.07 7.85
CA MET A 357 6.67 21.19 8.97
C MET A 357 5.72 21.29 10.15
N GLN A 358 5.09 22.42 10.37
CA GLN A 358 4.30 22.75 11.56
C GLN A 358 2.85 23.14 11.23
N ALA A 359 2.48 23.22 9.94
CA ALA A 359 1.14 23.61 9.55
C ALA A 359 0.14 22.50 9.90
N ASN A 360 -0.91 22.88 10.58
CA ASN A 360 -2.07 22.04 10.85
C ASN A 360 -3.21 22.32 9.87
N ILE A 361 -3.02 23.27 8.96
CA ILE A 361 -4.04 23.71 8.01
C ILE A 361 -3.48 23.64 6.60
N MET A 362 -4.25 23.02 5.74
CA MET A 362 -4.11 23.03 4.30
C MET A 362 -5.42 23.55 3.72
N SER A 363 -5.36 24.51 2.77
CA SER A 363 -6.56 25.02 2.11
C SER A 363 -7.21 23.96 1.24
N GLU A 364 -8.44 24.21 0.83
CA GLU A 364 -9.07 23.44 -0.24
C GLU A 364 -8.18 23.38 -1.48
N VAL A 365 -8.26 22.24 -2.16
CA VAL A 365 -7.51 22.02 -3.41
C VAL A 365 -8.24 22.72 -4.54
N SER A 366 -7.51 23.50 -5.32
CA SER A 366 -8.00 24.30 -6.44
C SER A 366 -7.11 24.16 -7.67
N GLY A 367 -7.29 25.01 -8.66
CA GLY A 367 -6.51 25.05 -9.90
C GLY A 367 -7.31 24.63 -11.14
N GLY A 368 -6.76 24.92 -12.31
CA GLY A 368 -7.32 24.53 -13.61
C GLY A 368 -7.32 23.02 -13.86
N SER A 369 -7.74 22.63 -15.06
CA SER A 369 -7.81 21.20 -15.45
C SER A 369 -6.44 20.48 -15.43
N ARG A 370 -5.34 21.24 -15.52
CA ARG A 370 -3.96 20.72 -15.51
C ARG A 370 -3.15 21.20 -14.31
N GLU A 371 -3.80 21.71 -13.27
CA GLU A 371 -3.11 22.30 -12.12
C GLU A 371 -3.73 21.82 -10.80
N ILE A 372 -2.87 21.62 -9.79
CA ILE A 372 -3.24 21.42 -8.40
C ILE A 372 -2.64 22.58 -7.60
N ILE A 373 -3.48 23.30 -6.86
CA ILE A 373 -3.06 24.46 -6.05
C ILE A 373 -3.67 24.31 -4.67
N PHE A 374 -2.86 24.53 -3.64
CA PHE A 374 -3.30 24.64 -2.25
C PHE A 374 -2.34 25.48 -1.43
N ASP A 375 -2.82 26.01 -0.32
CA ASP A 375 -2.01 26.78 0.63
C ASP A 375 -1.69 25.93 1.88
N ARG A 376 -0.45 25.97 2.33
CA ARG A 376 0.00 25.43 3.60
C ARG A 376 0.18 26.58 4.58
N VAL A 377 -0.56 26.58 5.67
CA VAL A 377 -0.64 27.71 6.61
C VAL A 377 -0.18 27.30 8.00
N SER A 378 0.81 28.00 8.53
CA SER A 378 1.25 27.93 9.92
C SER A 378 1.11 29.31 10.57
N ASN A 379 1.33 29.38 11.88
CA ASN A 379 1.33 30.68 12.60
C ASN A 379 2.41 31.66 12.12
N TYR A 380 3.41 31.18 11.37
CA TYR A 380 4.59 31.96 10.99
C TYR A 380 4.72 32.14 9.48
N GLN A 381 4.01 31.36 8.68
CA GLN A 381 4.22 31.34 7.25
C GLN A 381 2.96 30.84 6.52
N ASN A 382 2.67 31.44 5.38
CA ASN A 382 1.73 30.93 4.40
C ASN A 382 2.51 30.64 3.10
N LEU A 383 2.40 29.42 2.59
CA LEU A 383 3.02 28.97 1.35
C LEU A 383 1.95 28.50 0.38
N ARG A 384 1.90 29.12 -0.79
CA ARG A 384 1.11 28.61 -1.91
C ARG A 384 1.92 27.58 -2.67
N CYS A 385 1.36 26.40 -2.81
CA CYS A 385 1.93 25.28 -3.56
C CYS A 385 1.15 25.16 -4.88
N LYS A 386 1.85 25.18 -6.00
CA LYS A 386 1.26 24.99 -7.32
C LYS A 386 2.00 23.86 -8.05
N PHE A 387 1.24 22.90 -8.57
CA PHE A 387 1.73 21.76 -9.37
C PHE A 387 1.09 21.85 -10.74
N ASP A 388 1.90 22.10 -11.74
CA ASP A 388 1.49 22.31 -13.13
C ASP A 388 1.84 21.09 -13.95
N PHE A 389 0.84 20.33 -14.35
CA PHE A 389 0.99 19.07 -15.12
C PHE A 389 1.12 19.30 -16.63
N GLU A 390 0.91 20.51 -17.14
CA GLU A 390 1.22 20.85 -18.51
C GLU A 390 2.72 21.17 -18.66
N MET A 391 3.24 21.99 -17.77
CA MET A 391 4.66 22.34 -17.72
C MET A 391 5.51 21.28 -17.02
N VAL A 392 4.87 20.35 -16.28
CA VAL A 392 5.48 19.34 -15.41
C VAL A 392 6.43 19.99 -14.39
N LYS A 393 5.89 20.94 -13.61
CA LYS A 393 6.68 21.77 -12.70
C LYS A 393 5.91 22.15 -11.44
N ALA A 394 6.60 22.13 -10.30
CA ALA A 394 6.13 22.69 -9.03
C ALA A 394 6.68 24.13 -8.78
N THR A 395 5.85 24.98 -8.18
CA THR A 395 6.23 26.35 -7.76
C THR A 395 5.54 26.75 -6.46
#